data_f8728edaf8c6afb56f255b898c718546
#
_entry.id   f8728edaf8c6afb56f255b898c718546
#
_cell.length_a   1.000
_cell.length_b   1.000
_cell.length_c   1.000
_cell.angle_alpha   90.00
_cell.angle_beta   90.00
_cell.angle_gamma   90.00
#
_symmetry.space_group_name_H-M   'P 1'
#
loop_
_entity.id
_entity.type
_entity.pdbx_description
1 polymer ?
#
loop_
_entity_poly.entity_id
_entity_poly.type
_entity_poly.pdbx_seq_one_letter_code
_entity_poly.pdbx_strand_id
1 'polypeptide(L)'
;MVVSLQTIEKDATLAKVAQTHSENTDQGNLELERFKLVSLLQSTLDLKTLLRYFLENIRESLPIDGLYYHEEDRATKIRFGKQGTHSCEYRLIKAGIEYGEIILKRDIRFSETELQKIENNILLLLTPISNAIKYSD
;
A
#
# COMPACT_ATOMS: atom_id res chain seq x y z
N MET A 1 16.73 3.04 4.91
CA MET A 1 16.04 2.43 6.04
C MET A 1 14.96 1.51 5.56
N VAL A 2 14.85 0.37 6.17
CA VAL A 2 13.84 -0.62 5.80
C VAL A 2 12.84 -0.75 6.95
N VAL A 3 11.55 -0.66 6.64
CA VAL A 3 10.51 -0.90 7.63
C VAL A 3 10.30 -2.40 7.72
N SER A 4 10.16 -2.89 8.94
CA SER A 4 10.04 -4.31 9.20
C SER A 4 8.85 -4.92 8.47
N LEU A 5 9.06 -6.11 7.91
CA LEU A 5 7.99 -6.85 7.25
C LEU A 5 6.86 -7.22 8.21
N GLN A 6 7.15 -7.28 9.50
CA GLN A 6 6.15 -7.57 10.50
C GLN A 6 5.13 -6.46 10.67
N THR A 7 5.45 -5.26 10.21
CA THR A 7 4.59 -4.10 10.36
C THR A 7 3.21 -4.35 9.76
N ILE A 8 3.15 -4.93 8.56
CA ILE A 8 1.87 -5.17 7.90
C ILE A 8 1.02 -6.18 8.65
N GLU A 9 1.62 -7.23 9.21
CA GLU A 9 0.86 -8.23 9.96
C GLU A 9 0.23 -7.64 11.21
N LYS A 10 0.97 -6.82 11.92
CA LYS A 10 0.45 -6.12 13.09
C LYS A 10 -0.56 -5.08 12.69
N ASP A 11 -0.25 -4.34 11.63
CA ASP A 11 -1.05 -3.20 11.23
C ASP A 11 -2.39 -3.61 10.67
N ALA A 12 -2.52 -4.82 10.13
CA ALA A 12 -3.82 -5.30 9.68
C ALA A 12 -4.83 -5.31 10.82
N THR A 13 -4.39 -5.66 12.03
CA THR A 13 -5.23 -5.63 13.21
C THR A 13 -5.33 -4.23 13.78
N LEU A 14 -4.20 -3.53 13.87
CA LEU A 14 -4.16 -2.18 14.43
C LEU A 14 -4.91 -1.18 13.59
N ALA A 15 -4.91 -1.36 12.28
CA ALA A 15 -5.62 -0.44 11.40
C ALA A 15 -7.13 -0.47 11.65
N LYS A 16 -7.68 -1.62 11.96
CA LYS A 16 -9.09 -1.72 12.31
C LYS A 16 -9.39 -0.94 13.58
N VAL A 17 -8.50 -1.02 14.55
CA VAL A 17 -8.66 -0.27 15.80
C VAL A 17 -8.51 1.22 15.54
N ALA A 18 -7.51 1.61 14.75
CA ALA A 18 -7.29 3.01 14.43
C ALA A 18 -8.47 3.61 13.68
N GLN A 19 -9.09 2.85 12.80
CA GLN A 19 -10.25 3.33 12.07
C GLN A 19 -11.44 3.58 12.98
N THR A 20 -11.60 2.77 14.02
CA THR A 20 -12.68 2.98 14.97
C THR A 20 -12.42 4.15 15.90
N HIS A 21 -11.16 4.53 16.06
CA HIS A 21 -10.78 5.62 16.95
C HIS A 21 -10.50 6.93 16.25
N SER A 22 -10.65 6.98 14.95
CA SER A 22 -10.33 8.17 14.20
C SER A 22 -11.48 9.17 14.34
N GLU A 23 -11.32 10.11 15.23
CA GLU A 23 -12.34 11.10 15.56
C GLU A 23 -11.86 12.53 15.44
N ASN A 24 -10.87 12.77 14.62
CA ASN A 24 -10.38 14.13 14.50
C ASN A 24 -11.23 14.96 13.52
N THR A 25 -10.99 16.23 13.52
CA THR A 25 -11.79 17.18 12.76
C THR A 25 -11.59 17.08 11.26
N ASP A 26 -10.49 16.47 10.82
CA ASP A 26 -10.19 16.31 9.40
C ASP A 26 -10.74 15.03 8.83
N GLN A 27 -11.55 14.33 9.57
CA GLN A 27 -12.03 13.03 9.21
C GLN A 27 -12.82 13.02 7.91
N GLY A 28 -13.58 14.07 7.63
CA GLY A 28 -14.35 14.15 6.41
C GLY A 28 -13.48 14.13 5.16
N ASN A 29 -12.36 14.86 5.19
CA ASN A 29 -11.44 14.88 4.07
C ASN A 29 -10.69 13.56 3.93
N LEU A 30 -10.31 12.96 5.05
CA LEU A 30 -9.64 11.67 5.05
C LEU A 30 -10.55 10.57 4.52
N GLU A 31 -11.80 10.59 4.90
CA GLU A 31 -12.77 9.62 4.42
C GLU A 31 -13.03 9.77 2.93
N LEU A 32 -13.08 10.99 2.43
CA LEU A 32 -13.26 11.24 1.01
C LEU A 32 -12.05 10.73 0.21
N GLU A 33 -10.84 10.98 0.71
CA GLU A 33 -9.63 10.48 0.06
C GLU A 33 -9.60 8.96 0.03
N ARG A 34 -9.98 8.32 1.13
CA ARG A 34 -10.08 6.86 1.18
C ARG A 34 -11.09 6.34 0.19
N PHE A 35 -12.24 6.99 0.13
CA PHE A 35 -13.30 6.57 -0.77
C PHE A 35 -12.83 6.64 -2.22
N LYS A 36 -12.14 7.70 -2.59
CA LYS A 36 -11.59 7.84 -3.93
C LYS A 36 -10.60 6.72 -4.26
N LEU A 37 -9.69 6.45 -3.34
CA LEU A 37 -8.69 5.40 -3.55
C LEU A 37 -9.36 4.03 -3.66
N VAL A 38 -10.24 3.72 -2.74
CA VAL A 38 -10.95 2.44 -2.77
C VAL A 38 -11.73 2.27 -4.07
N SER A 39 -12.40 3.34 -4.51
CA SER A 39 -13.16 3.28 -5.76
C SER A 39 -12.24 3.00 -6.96
N LEU A 40 -11.09 3.65 -7.01
CA LEU A 40 -10.12 3.39 -8.07
C LEU A 40 -9.60 1.95 -8.02
N LEU A 41 -9.29 1.48 -6.84
CA LEU A 41 -8.75 0.14 -6.67
C LEU A 41 -9.77 -0.94 -7.02
N GLN A 42 -11.05 -0.66 -6.82
CA GLN A 42 -12.11 -1.60 -7.16
C GLN A 42 -12.48 -1.58 -8.64
N SER A 43 -11.96 -0.61 -9.38
CA SER A 43 -12.33 -0.45 -10.80
C SER A 43 -11.62 -1.43 -11.73
N THR A 44 -10.65 -2.19 -11.23
CA THR A 44 -9.88 -3.10 -12.08
C THR A 44 -9.42 -4.33 -11.29
N LEU A 45 -9.21 -5.43 -12.02
CA LEU A 45 -8.56 -6.62 -11.48
C LEU A 45 -7.17 -6.79 -12.06
N ASP A 46 -6.67 -5.80 -12.81
CA ASP A 46 -5.32 -5.87 -13.34
C ASP A 46 -4.32 -5.39 -12.29
N LEU A 47 -3.44 -6.27 -11.86
CA LEU A 47 -2.51 -6.01 -10.79
C LEU A 47 -1.60 -4.80 -11.07
N LYS A 48 -1.08 -4.72 -12.28
CA LYS A 48 -0.19 -3.61 -12.63
C LYS A 48 -0.94 -2.27 -12.57
N THR A 49 -2.16 -2.25 -13.05
CA THR A 49 -3.00 -1.05 -13.00
C THR A 49 -3.34 -0.65 -11.56
N LEU A 50 -3.64 -1.64 -10.72
CA LEU A 50 -3.89 -1.39 -9.30
C LEU A 50 -2.70 -0.71 -8.64
N LEU A 51 -1.51 -1.23 -8.87
CA LEU A 51 -0.30 -0.68 -8.27
C LEU A 51 0.01 0.71 -8.80
N ARG A 52 -0.27 0.95 -10.08
CA ARG A 52 -0.08 2.28 -10.64
C ARG A 52 -1.05 3.28 -10.01
N TYR A 53 -2.32 2.91 -9.85
CA TYR A 53 -3.30 3.78 -9.19
C TYR A 53 -2.88 4.10 -7.76
N PHE A 54 -2.42 3.08 -7.05
CA PHE A 54 -1.95 3.29 -5.68
C PHE A 54 -0.79 4.28 -5.64
N LEU A 55 0.20 4.10 -6.51
CA LEU A 55 1.36 4.97 -6.54
C LEU A 55 0.98 6.41 -6.90
N GLU A 56 0.14 6.58 -7.91
CA GLU A 56 -0.32 7.91 -8.31
C GLU A 56 -1.07 8.60 -7.19
N ASN A 57 -1.89 7.84 -6.48
CA ASN A 57 -2.65 8.40 -5.37
C ASN A 57 -1.75 8.83 -4.21
N ILE A 58 -0.80 7.98 -3.84
CA ILE A 58 0.06 8.31 -2.70
C ILE A 58 1.00 9.46 -3.03
N ARG A 59 1.37 9.61 -4.29
CA ARG A 59 2.22 10.72 -4.73
C ARG A 59 1.55 12.08 -4.59
N GLU A 60 0.24 12.12 -4.51
CA GLU A 60 -0.47 13.39 -4.29
C GLU A 60 -0.18 13.98 -2.92
N SER A 61 0.19 13.16 -1.96
CA SER A 61 0.45 13.64 -0.60
C SER A 61 1.87 13.39 -0.12
N LEU A 62 2.62 12.49 -0.76
CA LEU A 62 3.98 12.16 -0.34
C LEU A 62 4.87 12.00 -1.57
N PRO A 63 6.12 12.50 -1.50
CA PRO A 63 7.06 12.23 -2.58
C PRO A 63 7.53 10.78 -2.52
N ILE A 64 7.27 10.04 -3.58
CA ILE A 64 7.73 8.66 -3.74
C ILE A 64 8.37 8.57 -5.12
N ASP A 65 9.61 8.11 -5.19
CA ASP A 65 10.34 8.02 -6.45
C ASP A 65 10.08 6.74 -7.21
N GLY A 66 9.85 5.66 -6.50
CA GLY A 66 9.59 4.39 -7.15
C GLY A 66 8.83 3.41 -6.30
N LEU A 67 8.22 2.44 -6.99
CA LEU A 67 7.51 1.33 -6.35
C LEU A 67 7.97 0.04 -7.01
N TYR A 68 8.22 -0.96 -6.20
CA TYR A 68 8.55 -2.29 -6.67
C TYR A 68 7.65 -3.29 -5.95
N TYR A 69 7.07 -4.19 -6.74
CA TYR A 69 6.22 -5.26 -6.21
C TYR A 69 6.71 -6.59 -6.74
N HIS A 70 6.76 -7.60 -5.88
CA HIS A 70 7.03 -8.95 -6.35
C HIS A 70 6.23 -9.95 -5.53
N GLU A 71 5.94 -11.07 -6.20
CA GLU A 71 5.23 -12.18 -5.60
C GLU A 71 5.86 -13.45 -6.15
N GLU A 72 6.33 -14.32 -5.25
CA GLU A 72 7.17 -15.43 -5.64
C GLU A 72 6.44 -16.57 -6.35
N ASP A 73 5.26 -16.92 -5.86
CA ASP A 73 4.53 -18.07 -6.40
C ASP A 73 4.25 -17.94 -7.89
N ARG A 74 4.01 -16.73 -8.34
CA ARG A 74 3.72 -16.44 -9.75
C ARG A 74 4.89 -15.80 -10.46
N ALA A 75 6.01 -15.66 -9.78
CA ALA A 75 7.18 -14.97 -10.29
C ALA A 75 6.84 -13.60 -10.86
N THR A 76 5.87 -12.91 -10.24
CA THR A 76 5.44 -11.61 -10.71
C THR A 76 6.37 -10.53 -10.18
N LYS A 77 6.80 -9.63 -11.06
CA LYS A 77 7.63 -8.49 -10.71
C LYS A 77 7.14 -7.27 -11.47
N ILE A 78 6.81 -6.24 -10.72
CA ILE A 78 6.30 -4.99 -11.30
C ILE A 78 7.12 -3.85 -10.73
N ARG A 79 7.56 -2.93 -11.58
CA ARG A 79 8.38 -1.82 -11.15
C ARG A 79 7.91 -0.54 -11.82
N PHE A 80 7.78 0.52 -11.02
CA PHE A 80 7.49 1.86 -11.51
C PHE A 80 8.52 2.83 -10.95
N GLY A 81 8.89 3.82 -11.75
CA GLY A 81 9.71 4.92 -11.28
C GLY A 81 11.17 4.58 -11.07
N LYS A 82 11.79 5.29 -10.16
CA LYS A 82 13.24 5.26 -9.96
C LYS A 82 13.63 4.56 -8.67
N GLN A 83 14.88 4.16 -8.59
CA GLN A 83 15.48 3.72 -7.35
C GLN A 83 15.67 4.90 -6.40
N GLY A 84 15.91 4.61 -5.13
CA GLY A 84 16.20 5.61 -4.13
C GLY A 84 17.05 5.02 -3.03
N THR A 85 17.70 5.88 -2.23
CA THR A 85 18.57 5.44 -1.14
C THR A 85 17.78 4.95 0.08
N HIS A 86 16.54 5.39 0.23
CA HIS A 86 15.70 4.95 1.34
C HIS A 86 14.54 4.14 0.81
N SER A 87 14.15 3.13 1.57
CA SER A 87 13.03 2.30 1.20
C SER A 87 12.20 1.91 2.42
N CYS A 88 10.94 1.62 2.18
CA CYS A 88 10.11 0.93 3.15
C CYS A 88 9.45 -0.26 2.46
N GLU A 89 9.41 -1.39 3.17
CA GLU A 89 8.97 -2.66 2.60
C GLU A 89 7.82 -3.21 3.40
N TYR A 90 6.82 -3.73 2.70
CA TYR A 90 5.62 -4.27 3.33
C TYR A 90 5.25 -5.59 2.68
N ARG A 91 5.05 -6.61 3.49
CA ARG A 91 4.46 -7.86 3.04
C ARG A 91 2.95 -7.75 3.11
N LEU A 92 2.30 -8.19 2.06
CA LEU A 92 0.85 -8.10 1.94
C LEU A 92 0.26 -9.44 2.37
N ILE A 93 -0.22 -9.49 3.61
CA ILE A 93 -0.76 -10.72 4.19
C ILE A 93 -2.21 -10.50 4.56
N LYS A 94 -3.07 -11.40 4.10
CA LYS A 94 -4.49 -11.35 4.40
C LYS A 94 -4.96 -12.76 4.72
N ALA A 95 -5.55 -12.94 5.90
CA ALA A 95 -6.03 -14.24 6.35
C ALA A 95 -4.95 -15.31 6.28
N GLY A 96 -3.72 -14.96 6.65
CA GLY A 96 -2.60 -15.89 6.67
C GLY A 96 -1.98 -16.17 5.33
N ILE A 97 -2.49 -15.59 4.25
CA ILE A 97 -1.97 -15.80 2.90
C ILE A 97 -1.17 -14.59 2.47
N GLU A 98 0.02 -14.84 1.94
CA GLU A 98 0.88 -13.76 1.45
C GLU A 98 0.58 -13.48 -0.02
N TYR A 99 0.35 -12.21 -0.33
CA TYR A 99 0.03 -11.75 -1.69
C TYR A 99 1.15 -10.90 -2.29
N GLY A 100 2.36 -11.08 -1.79
CA GLY A 100 3.50 -10.39 -2.33
C GLY A 100 4.05 -9.33 -1.40
N GLU A 101 4.99 -8.58 -1.92
CA GLU A 101 5.73 -7.57 -1.17
C GLU A 101 5.80 -6.28 -1.97
N ILE A 102 5.56 -5.16 -1.29
CA ILE A 102 5.68 -3.84 -1.90
C ILE A 102 6.85 -3.11 -1.28
N ILE A 103 7.67 -2.49 -2.11
CA ILE A 103 8.79 -1.68 -1.67
C ILE A 103 8.61 -0.30 -2.29
N LEU A 104 8.58 0.73 -1.45
CA LEU A 104 8.54 2.12 -1.89
C LEU A 104 9.92 2.73 -1.70
N LYS A 105 10.37 3.50 -2.67
CA LYS A 105 11.73 4.06 -2.67
C LYS A 105 11.74 5.55 -2.92
N ARG A 106 12.65 6.22 -2.26
CA ARG A 106 12.93 7.64 -2.51
C ARG A 106 14.28 8.01 -1.90
N ASP A 107 14.79 9.19 -2.24
CA ASP A 107 16.08 9.63 -1.73
C ASP A 107 16.00 10.32 -0.39
N ILE A 108 14.82 10.73 0.03
CA ILE A 108 14.61 11.41 1.29
C ILE A 108 14.11 10.41 2.33
N ARG A 109 14.61 10.53 3.56
CA ARG A 109 14.20 9.63 4.64
C ARG A 109 12.70 9.74 4.91
N PHE A 110 12.07 8.61 5.20
CA PHE A 110 10.66 8.57 5.59
C PHE A 110 10.49 8.98 7.04
N SER A 111 9.55 9.88 7.32
CA SER A 111 9.20 10.22 8.69
C SER A 111 8.19 9.21 9.23
N GLU A 112 8.02 9.19 10.55
CA GLU A 112 7.05 8.28 11.17
C GLU A 112 5.62 8.58 10.71
N THR A 113 5.29 9.85 10.59
CA THR A 113 3.97 10.27 10.11
C THR A 113 3.74 9.78 8.69
N GLU A 114 4.75 9.91 7.85
CA GLU A 114 4.66 9.42 6.47
C GLU A 114 4.53 7.91 6.40
N LEU A 115 5.29 7.19 7.21
CA LEU A 115 5.18 5.74 7.27
C LEU A 115 3.79 5.29 7.69
N GLN A 116 3.20 5.99 8.66
CA GLN A 116 1.86 5.68 9.11
C GLN A 116 0.85 5.87 7.99
N LYS A 117 0.98 6.94 7.24
CA LYS A 117 0.11 7.21 6.11
C LYS A 117 0.25 6.16 5.01
N ILE A 118 1.48 5.78 4.72
CA ILE A 118 1.75 4.74 3.73
C ILE A 118 1.11 3.42 4.17
N GLU A 119 1.29 3.03 5.42
CA GLU A 119 0.73 1.79 5.94
C GLU A 119 -0.78 1.76 5.86
N ASN A 120 -1.43 2.86 6.20
CA ASN A 120 -2.88 2.95 6.10
C ASN A 120 -3.36 2.75 4.66
N ASN A 121 -2.65 3.31 3.71
CA ASN A 121 -3.01 3.16 2.29
C ASN A 121 -2.71 1.77 1.78
N ILE A 122 -1.62 1.16 2.22
CA ILE A 122 -1.29 -0.21 1.82
C ILE A 122 -2.34 -1.20 2.31
N LEU A 123 -2.89 -0.97 3.49
CA LEU A 123 -3.96 -1.83 3.99
C LEU A 123 -5.18 -1.81 3.06
N LEU A 124 -5.43 -0.69 2.41
CA LEU A 124 -6.52 -0.60 1.43
C LEU A 124 -6.24 -1.39 0.16
N LEU A 125 -4.98 -1.71 -0.12
CA LEU A 125 -4.61 -2.52 -1.27
C LEU A 125 -4.82 -4.01 -1.08
N LEU A 126 -4.88 -4.47 0.16
CA LEU A 126 -4.88 -5.91 0.43
C LEU A 126 -6.01 -6.65 -0.29
N THR A 127 -7.24 -6.18 -0.15
CA THR A 127 -8.36 -6.84 -0.78
C THR A 127 -8.32 -6.75 -2.32
N PRO A 128 -8.10 -5.56 -2.91
CA PRO A 128 -7.96 -5.49 -4.36
C PRO A 128 -6.86 -6.37 -4.93
N ILE A 129 -5.69 -6.40 -4.27
CA ILE A 129 -4.59 -7.25 -4.75
C ILE A 129 -4.93 -8.72 -4.63
N SER A 130 -5.51 -9.14 -3.50
CA SER A 130 -5.89 -10.52 -3.34
C SER A 130 -6.92 -10.93 -4.39
N ASN A 131 -7.86 -10.04 -4.72
CA ASN A 131 -8.84 -10.32 -5.76
C ASN A 131 -8.18 -10.41 -7.14
N ALA A 132 -7.27 -9.49 -7.45
CA ALA A 132 -6.56 -9.52 -8.71
C ALA A 132 -5.79 -10.83 -8.89
N ILE A 133 -5.15 -11.30 -7.84
CA ILE A 133 -4.40 -12.55 -7.88
C ILE A 133 -5.33 -13.76 -8.01
N LYS A 134 -6.42 -13.78 -7.25
CA LYS A 134 -7.37 -14.90 -7.28
C LYS A 134 -8.08 -15.05 -8.62
N TYR A 135 -8.35 -13.95 -9.28
CA TYR A 135 -9.13 -13.96 -10.53
C TYR A 135 -8.29 -13.79 -11.78
N SER A 136 -6.97 -13.70 -11.65
CA SER A 136 -6.09 -13.69 -12.79
C SER A 136 -5.59 -15.11 -13.04
N ASP A 137 -5.46 -15.47 -14.26
CA ASP A 137 -4.89 -16.77 -14.61
C ASP A 137 -3.59 -16.63 -15.33
#